data_6242f67ffe203b0f6013d0cbe0ed7c3f
#
_entry.id   6242f67ffe203b0f6013d0cbe0ed7c3f
#
_cell.length_a   1.000
_cell.length_b   1.000
_cell.length_c   1.000
_cell.angle_alpha   90.00
_cell.angle_beta   90.00
_cell.angle_gamma   90.00
#
_symmetry.space_group_name_H-M   'P 1'
#
loop_
_entity.id
_entity.type
_entity.pdbx_description
1 polymer ?
#
loop_
_entity_poly.entity_id
_entity_poly.type
_entity_poly.pdbx_seq_one_letter_code
_entity_poly.pdbx_strand_id
1 'polypeptide(L)'
;MPTFTWSAFFEFIGKGFTAIVAAVGAWWAFEKWRKRDEHFPRMYFEVTANFLGLQDGQMIVEVVAALENKGVVPLTIKNLDFKLRGIHSHDRVEIGDESIRRQVNFPRLIAEGKFIPATWAYSFIYPGVRTEYNFVAAIPADISFIRVQADFEYLTSGRSHHAAKIYKLPSTDSQSGDTQSA
;
A
#
# COMPACT_ATOMS: atom_id res chain seq x y z
N MET A 1 -60.92 -10.55 45.11
CA MET A 1 -60.48 -11.11 43.77
C MET A 1 -60.01 -9.95 42.95
N PRO A 2 -58.76 -9.95 42.43
CA PRO A 2 -58.32 -8.87 41.57
C PRO A 2 -59.09 -8.92 40.25
N THR A 3 -59.76 -7.82 39.91
CA THR A 3 -60.48 -7.66 38.64
C THR A 3 -59.46 -7.47 37.52
N PHE A 4 -59.36 -8.43 36.62
CA PHE A 4 -58.56 -8.34 35.42
C PHE A 4 -59.12 -7.25 34.50
N THR A 5 -58.35 -6.15 34.31
CA THR A 5 -58.75 -5.04 33.43
C THR A 5 -58.02 -5.19 32.09
N TRP A 6 -58.79 -5.23 30.99
CA TRP A 6 -58.24 -5.30 29.64
C TRP A 6 -57.27 -4.17 29.31
N SER A 7 -57.43 -3.01 29.92
CA SER A 7 -56.53 -1.87 29.79
C SER A 7 -55.13 -2.15 30.30
N ALA A 8 -55.00 -2.81 31.47
CA ALA A 8 -53.71 -3.19 32.04
C ALA A 8 -52.98 -4.24 31.16
N PHE A 9 -53.74 -5.14 30.54
CA PHE A 9 -53.19 -6.13 29.63
C PHE A 9 -52.62 -5.48 28.34
N PHE A 10 -53.36 -4.56 27.71
CA PHE A 10 -52.85 -3.83 26.53
C PHE A 10 -51.67 -2.94 26.84
N GLU A 11 -51.63 -2.32 28.03
CA GLU A 11 -50.50 -1.53 28.47
C GLU A 11 -49.22 -2.40 28.68
N PHE A 12 -49.39 -3.58 29.27
CA PHE A 12 -48.29 -4.53 29.44
C PHE A 12 -47.74 -5.03 28.10
N ILE A 13 -48.62 -5.37 27.13
CA ILE A 13 -48.22 -5.78 25.77
C ILE A 13 -47.51 -4.64 25.06
N GLY A 14 -48.01 -3.41 25.16
CA GLY A 14 -47.39 -2.24 24.53
C GLY A 14 -45.98 -1.97 25.06
N LYS A 15 -45.80 -2.03 26.38
CA LYS A 15 -44.47 -1.89 27.02
C LYS A 15 -43.51 -3.02 26.63
N GLY A 16 -44.00 -4.26 26.58
CA GLY A 16 -43.24 -5.42 26.13
C GLY A 16 -42.80 -5.31 24.69
N PHE A 17 -43.71 -4.89 23.79
CA PHE A 17 -43.39 -4.68 22.38
C PHE A 17 -42.36 -3.58 22.18
N THR A 18 -42.46 -2.45 22.89
CA THR A 18 -41.48 -1.36 22.82
C THR A 18 -40.11 -1.82 23.27
N ALA A 19 -40.01 -2.61 24.34
CA ALA A 19 -38.75 -3.15 24.83
C ALA A 19 -38.09 -4.10 23.81
N ILE A 20 -38.89 -4.93 23.13
CA ILE A 20 -38.40 -5.84 22.09
C ILE A 20 -37.85 -5.03 20.89
N VAL A 21 -38.59 -4.03 20.42
CA VAL A 21 -38.16 -3.18 19.30
C VAL A 21 -36.88 -2.43 19.66
N ALA A 22 -36.78 -1.90 20.88
CA ALA A 22 -35.55 -1.24 21.36
C ALA A 22 -34.36 -2.21 21.42
N ALA A 23 -34.55 -3.44 21.90
CA ALA A 23 -33.51 -4.46 21.98
C ALA A 23 -33.02 -4.88 20.57
N VAL A 24 -33.93 -5.07 19.62
CA VAL A 24 -33.59 -5.38 18.22
C VAL A 24 -32.87 -4.22 17.57
N GLY A 25 -33.30 -2.99 17.80
CA GLY A 25 -32.63 -1.78 17.28
C GLY A 25 -31.23 -1.62 17.85
N ALA A 26 -31.05 -1.82 19.16
CA ALA A 26 -29.75 -1.79 19.81
C ALA A 26 -28.81 -2.90 19.29
N TRP A 27 -29.32 -4.13 19.16
CA TRP A 27 -28.59 -5.25 18.58
C TRP A 27 -28.14 -4.96 17.14
N TRP A 28 -29.03 -4.45 16.30
CA TRP A 28 -28.70 -4.10 14.93
C TRP A 28 -27.66 -2.98 14.83
N ALA A 29 -27.79 -1.94 15.66
CA ALA A 29 -26.83 -0.85 15.75
C ALA A 29 -25.45 -1.35 16.21
N PHE A 30 -25.42 -2.22 17.23
CA PHE A 30 -24.19 -2.86 17.71
C PHE A 30 -23.55 -3.74 16.65
N GLU A 31 -24.34 -4.58 15.96
CA GLU A 31 -23.83 -5.44 14.89
C GLU A 31 -23.29 -4.62 13.71
N LYS A 32 -23.96 -3.55 13.34
CA LYS A 32 -23.51 -2.61 12.32
C LYS A 32 -22.23 -1.87 12.75
N TRP A 33 -22.14 -1.49 14.02
CA TRP A 33 -20.95 -0.86 14.58
C TRP A 33 -19.78 -1.85 14.63
N ARG A 34 -20.00 -3.08 15.08
CA ARG A 34 -19.00 -4.15 15.10
C ARG A 34 -18.49 -4.52 13.72
N LYS A 35 -19.35 -4.51 12.69
CA LYS A 35 -18.98 -4.76 11.29
C LYS A 35 -18.27 -3.55 10.63
N ARG A 36 -18.28 -2.39 11.27
CA ARG A 36 -17.49 -1.23 10.81
C ARG A 36 -15.99 -1.39 11.01
N ASP A 37 -15.55 -2.27 11.89
CA ASP A 37 -14.17 -2.67 11.96
C ASP A 37 -13.82 -3.36 10.64
N GLU A 38 -13.18 -2.62 9.75
CA GLU A 38 -12.73 -3.12 8.46
C GLU A 38 -11.76 -4.27 8.71
N HIS A 39 -12.26 -5.50 8.61
CA HIS A 39 -11.44 -6.71 8.72
C HIS A 39 -10.40 -6.80 7.60
N PHE A 40 -10.55 -5.96 6.56
CA PHE A 40 -9.64 -5.84 5.44
C PHE A 40 -9.21 -4.38 5.29
N PRO A 41 -7.92 -4.09 5.52
CA PRO A 41 -7.39 -2.76 5.31
C PRO A 41 -7.52 -2.36 3.84
N ARG A 42 -8.06 -1.16 3.59
CA ARG A 42 -8.17 -0.57 2.25
C ARG A 42 -7.01 0.39 2.04
N MET A 43 -5.87 -0.16 1.64
CA MET A 43 -4.68 0.61 1.36
C MET A 43 -4.45 0.73 -0.14
N TYR A 44 -4.34 1.95 -0.65
CA TYR A 44 -3.70 2.20 -1.93
C TYR A 44 -2.18 2.22 -1.70
N PHE A 45 -1.46 1.45 -2.48
CA PHE A 45 -0.01 1.35 -2.41
C PHE A 45 0.59 1.37 -3.79
N GLU A 46 1.47 2.33 -4.06
CA GLU A 46 2.19 2.47 -5.32
C GLU A 46 3.67 2.70 -5.04
N VAL A 47 4.51 2.16 -5.91
CA VAL A 47 5.93 2.48 -5.95
C VAL A 47 6.27 3.07 -7.31
N THR A 48 7.03 4.17 -7.31
CA THR A 48 7.48 4.87 -8.51
C THR A 48 8.97 5.15 -8.47
N ALA A 49 9.56 5.38 -9.65
CA ALA A 49 10.94 5.82 -9.79
C ALA A 49 11.00 7.08 -10.65
N ASN A 50 11.64 8.11 -10.16
CA ASN A 50 11.90 9.37 -10.84
C ASN A 50 13.38 9.43 -11.20
N PHE A 51 13.70 9.57 -12.48
CA PHE A 51 15.08 9.70 -12.96
C PHE A 51 15.50 11.16 -12.84
N LEU A 52 16.48 11.43 -11.95
CA LEU A 52 16.91 12.78 -11.63
C LEU A 52 18.03 13.27 -12.57
N GLY A 53 18.85 12.36 -13.09
CA GLY A 53 19.93 12.71 -14.01
C GLY A 53 21.14 11.79 -13.89
N LEU A 54 22.13 12.04 -14.75
CA LEU A 54 23.40 11.31 -14.77
C LEU A 54 24.46 12.06 -13.96
N GLN A 55 25.19 11.33 -13.12
CA GLN A 55 26.38 11.84 -12.42
C GLN A 55 27.39 10.70 -12.29
N ASP A 56 28.63 10.97 -12.65
CA ASP A 56 29.75 10.01 -12.58
C ASP A 56 29.49 8.65 -13.24
N GLY A 57 28.79 8.68 -14.39
CA GLY A 57 28.43 7.45 -15.12
C GLY A 57 27.32 6.63 -14.46
N GLN A 58 26.61 7.20 -13.50
CA GLN A 58 25.48 6.59 -12.82
C GLN A 58 24.22 7.43 -13.00
N MET A 59 23.09 6.77 -13.18
CA MET A 59 21.78 7.41 -13.16
C MET A 59 21.28 7.54 -11.73
N ILE A 60 21.07 8.76 -11.28
CA ILE A 60 20.49 9.04 -9.96
C ILE A 60 18.97 8.90 -10.07
N VAL A 61 18.40 8.07 -9.20
CA VAL A 61 16.97 7.72 -9.21
C VAL A 61 16.40 7.89 -7.82
N GLU A 62 15.29 8.62 -7.74
CA GLU A 62 14.47 8.69 -6.55
C GLU A 62 13.40 7.60 -6.63
N VAL A 63 13.40 6.70 -5.65
CA VAL A 63 12.34 5.70 -5.45
C VAL A 63 11.35 6.24 -4.45
N VAL A 64 10.07 6.31 -4.83
CA VAL A 64 9.00 6.84 -4.00
C VAL A 64 7.98 5.75 -3.73
N ALA A 65 7.71 5.49 -2.46
CA ALA A 65 6.61 4.64 -2.01
C ALA A 65 5.45 5.52 -1.52
N ALA A 66 4.33 5.51 -2.21
CA ALA A 66 3.13 6.26 -1.88
C ALA A 66 2.09 5.32 -1.27
N LEU A 67 1.64 5.64 -0.06
CA LEU A 67 0.61 4.90 0.67
C LEU A 67 -0.55 5.83 1.00
N GLU A 68 -1.77 5.37 0.76
CA GLU A 68 -2.97 6.11 1.12
C GLU A 68 -4.00 5.17 1.76
N ASN A 69 -4.42 5.49 2.96
CA ASN A 69 -5.44 4.72 3.66
C ASN A 69 -6.84 5.15 3.16
N LYS A 70 -7.45 4.31 2.32
CA LYS A 70 -8.82 4.49 1.81
C LYS A 70 -9.89 3.98 2.77
N GLY A 71 -9.48 3.44 3.92
CA GLY A 71 -10.38 2.95 4.96
C GLY A 71 -10.83 4.05 5.92
N VAL A 72 -11.50 3.65 6.99
CA VAL A 72 -12.06 4.56 8.02
C VAL A 72 -11.34 4.45 9.35
N VAL A 73 -10.43 3.48 9.49
CA VAL A 73 -9.63 3.26 10.71
C VAL A 73 -8.14 3.49 10.44
N PRO A 74 -7.37 4.03 11.39
CA PRO A 74 -5.92 4.15 11.24
C PRO A 74 -5.27 2.78 11.05
N LEU A 75 -4.31 2.70 10.14
CA LEU A 75 -3.54 1.48 9.87
C LEU A 75 -2.11 1.66 10.37
N THR A 76 -1.57 0.60 10.96
CA THR A 76 -0.19 0.56 11.41
C THR A 76 0.59 -0.41 10.53
N ILE A 77 1.66 0.09 9.92
CA ILE A 77 2.54 -0.67 9.03
C ILE A 77 3.94 -0.78 9.63
N LYS A 78 4.63 -1.84 9.26
CA LYS A 78 6.05 -2.07 9.56
C LYS A 78 6.76 -2.65 8.34
N ASN A 79 8.11 -2.68 8.37
CA ASN A 79 8.93 -3.30 7.33
C ASN A 79 8.59 -2.80 5.93
N LEU A 80 8.50 -1.45 5.77
CA LEU A 80 8.36 -0.87 4.43
C LEU A 80 9.73 -0.87 3.75
N ASP A 81 9.97 -1.91 2.96
CA ASP A 81 11.22 -2.20 2.30
C ASP A 81 11.07 -2.02 0.78
N PHE A 82 12.19 -1.77 0.09
CA PHE A 82 12.20 -1.80 -1.37
C PHE A 82 13.37 -2.62 -1.90
N LYS A 83 13.19 -3.08 -3.14
CA LYS A 83 14.23 -3.71 -3.96
C LYS A 83 14.19 -3.14 -5.36
N LEU A 84 15.36 -2.76 -5.83
CA LEU A 84 15.60 -2.29 -7.19
C LEU A 84 16.41 -3.36 -7.92
N ARG A 85 15.85 -3.93 -8.95
CA ARG A 85 16.51 -4.93 -9.78
C ARG A 85 16.57 -4.47 -11.22
N GLY A 86 17.59 -4.91 -11.96
CA GLY A 86 17.80 -4.47 -13.33
C GLY A 86 18.26 -5.57 -14.28
N ILE A 87 18.27 -5.19 -15.57
CA ILE A 87 18.82 -5.96 -16.68
C ILE A 87 19.78 -5.05 -17.42
N HIS A 88 21.02 -5.50 -17.62
CA HIS A 88 22.01 -4.77 -18.42
C HIS A 88 21.66 -4.79 -19.91
N SER A 89 22.15 -3.82 -20.65
CA SER A 89 21.90 -3.69 -22.10
C SER A 89 22.39 -4.89 -22.93
N HIS A 90 23.38 -5.61 -22.42
CA HIS A 90 24.00 -6.78 -23.08
C HIS A 90 23.55 -8.13 -22.46
N ASP A 91 22.76 -8.13 -21.38
CA ASP A 91 22.24 -9.35 -20.80
C ASP A 91 21.17 -9.96 -21.73
N ARG A 92 21.13 -11.29 -21.80
CA ARG A 92 20.01 -11.99 -22.46
C ARG A 92 18.77 -11.88 -21.58
N VAL A 93 17.62 -11.68 -22.25
CA VAL A 93 16.33 -11.72 -21.55
C VAL A 93 16.04 -13.15 -21.15
N GLU A 94 15.96 -13.39 -19.87
CA GLU A 94 15.60 -14.68 -19.29
C GLU A 94 14.15 -14.64 -18.84
N ILE A 95 13.44 -15.73 -19.15
CA ILE A 95 12.08 -15.94 -18.65
C ILE A 95 12.21 -16.67 -17.31
N GLY A 96 11.62 -16.13 -16.31
CA GLY A 96 11.59 -16.76 -14.98
C GLY A 96 10.73 -18.02 -14.95
N ASP A 97 10.82 -18.74 -13.87
CA ASP A 97 10.04 -19.95 -13.60
C ASP A 97 8.56 -19.65 -13.27
N GLU A 98 7.82 -20.67 -12.87
CA GLU A 98 6.41 -20.54 -12.49
C GLU A 98 6.18 -19.69 -11.25
N SER A 99 7.18 -19.55 -10.36
CA SER A 99 7.09 -18.74 -9.14
C SER A 99 6.86 -17.25 -9.47
N ILE A 100 7.41 -16.77 -10.59
CA ILE A 100 7.19 -15.42 -11.10
C ILE A 100 6.27 -15.41 -12.35
N ARG A 101 5.42 -16.42 -12.50
CA ARG A 101 4.43 -16.53 -13.59
C ARG A 101 5.04 -16.44 -14.99
N ARG A 102 6.25 -16.96 -15.19
CA ARG A 102 7.00 -16.91 -16.45
C ARG A 102 7.19 -15.48 -16.99
N GLN A 103 7.26 -14.49 -16.12
CA GLN A 103 7.61 -13.13 -16.51
C GLN A 103 9.10 -12.99 -16.74
N VAL A 104 9.49 -11.87 -17.36
CA VAL A 104 10.91 -11.52 -17.54
C VAL A 104 11.58 -11.44 -16.18
N ASN A 105 12.71 -12.14 -16.04
CA ASN A 105 13.52 -12.12 -14.83
C ASN A 105 14.39 -10.86 -14.80
N PHE A 106 14.54 -10.25 -13.63
CA PHE A 106 15.44 -9.14 -13.35
C PHE A 106 16.53 -9.64 -12.39
N PRO A 107 17.61 -10.26 -12.91
CA PRO A 107 18.54 -11.02 -12.07
C PRO A 107 19.42 -10.11 -11.20
N ARG A 108 19.72 -8.89 -11.63
CA ARG A 108 20.68 -8.00 -10.96
C ARG A 108 20.00 -7.21 -9.85
N LEU A 109 20.39 -7.44 -8.59
CA LEU A 109 20.04 -6.56 -7.50
C LEU A 109 20.95 -5.32 -7.58
N ILE A 110 20.33 -4.14 -7.72
CA ILE A 110 21.04 -2.85 -7.84
C ILE A 110 21.07 -2.16 -6.48
N ALA A 111 19.91 -2.06 -5.84
CA ALA A 111 19.78 -1.45 -4.52
C ALA A 111 18.64 -2.12 -3.75
N GLU A 112 18.75 -2.12 -2.44
CA GLU A 112 17.68 -2.49 -1.51
C GLU A 112 17.80 -1.63 -0.25
N GLY A 113 16.71 -1.43 0.43
CA GLY A 113 16.70 -0.63 1.64
C GLY A 113 15.33 -0.55 2.29
N LYS A 114 15.28 0.24 3.35
CA LYS A 114 14.09 0.53 4.12
C LYS A 114 13.69 1.98 3.97
N PHE A 115 12.41 2.23 3.70
CA PHE A 115 11.86 3.58 3.70
C PHE A 115 11.61 4.09 5.12
N ILE A 116 11.20 3.18 6.02
CA ILE A 116 11.00 3.52 7.44
C ILE A 116 12.35 3.33 8.14
N PRO A 117 12.88 4.36 8.84
CA PRO A 117 14.11 4.24 9.60
C PRO A 117 14.08 3.06 10.57
N ALA A 118 15.21 2.36 10.72
CA ALA A 118 15.30 1.18 11.60
C ALA A 118 15.02 1.49 13.09
N THR A 119 15.10 2.76 13.47
CA THR A 119 14.75 3.24 14.81
C THR A 119 13.25 3.30 15.07
N TRP A 120 12.43 3.24 14.02
CA TRP A 120 10.98 3.26 14.11
C TRP A 120 10.44 1.84 14.01
N ALA A 121 9.76 1.39 15.06
CA ALA A 121 9.17 0.06 15.07
C ALA A 121 7.98 -0.07 14.09
N TYR A 122 7.30 1.03 13.79
CA TYR A 122 6.14 1.10 12.91
C TYR A 122 5.85 2.54 12.46
N SER A 123 4.96 2.69 11.49
CA SER A 123 4.40 3.97 11.06
C SER A 123 2.87 3.90 11.00
N PHE A 124 2.20 5.03 11.28
CA PHE A 124 0.75 5.16 11.19
C PHE A 124 0.34 5.81 9.87
N ILE A 125 -0.70 5.24 9.24
CA ILE A 125 -1.35 5.84 8.07
C ILE A 125 -2.81 6.11 8.45
N TYR A 126 -3.15 7.38 8.63
CA TYR A 126 -4.50 7.80 8.99
C TYR A 126 -5.47 7.73 7.81
N PRO A 127 -6.79 7.55 8.06
CA PRO A 127 -7.82 7.57 7.03
C PRO A 127 -7.75 8.83 6.15
N GLY A 128 -7.77 8.65 4.82
CA GLY A 128 -7.74 9.73 3.85
C GLY A 128 -6.38 10.45 3.71
N VAL A 129 -5.37 10.04 4.47
CA VAL A 129 -4.02 10.62 4.38
C VAL A 129 -3.17 9.83 3.41
N ARG A 130 -2.56 10.53 2.44
CA ARG A 130 -1.50 10.03 1.57
C ARG A 130 -0.15 10.40 2.18
N THR A 131 0.69 9.40 2.37
CA THR A 131 2.05 9.53 2.89
C THR A 131 3.03 9.01 1.85
N GLU A 132 4.11 9.75 1.61
CA GLU A 132 5.17 9.36 0.66
C GLU A 132 6.49 9.20 1.41
N TYR A 133 7.22 8.16 1.04
CA TYR A 133 8.55 7.84 1.55
C TYR A 133 9.50 7.77 0.37
N ASN A 134 10.62 8.45 0.48
CA ASN A 134 11.58 8.60 -0.61
C ASN A 134 12.91 7.94 -0.27
N PHE A 135 13.54 7.39 -1.28
CA PHE A 135 14.91 6.89 -1.20
C PHE A 135 15.65 7.22 -2.50
N VAL A 136 16.87 7.73 -2.40
CA VAL A 136 17.67 8.04 -3.58
C VAL A 136 18.73 6.96 -3.77
N ALA A 137 18.76 6.38 -4.96
CA ALA A 137 19.70 5.34 -5.36
C ALA A 137 20.50 5.77 -6.60
N ALA A 138 21.67 5.21 -6.76
CA ALA A 138 22.47 5.32 -7.97
C ALA A 138 22.40 4.01 -8.76
N ILE A 139 22.13 4.09 -10.05
CA ILE A 139 21.99 2.96 -10.97
C ILE A 139 23.09 3.05 -12.01
N PRO A 140 23.84 1.98 -12.28
CA PRO A 140 24.81 1.94 -13.38
C PRO A 140 24.18 2.30 -14.73
N ALA A 141 24.83 3.12 -15.53
CA ALA A 141 24.29 3.63 -16.80
C ALA A 141 24.10 2.55 -17.88
N ASP A 142 24.71 1.39 -17.71
CA ASP A 142 24.58 0.23 -18.61
C ASP A 142 23.32 -0.63 -18.35
N ILE A 143 22.52 -0.27 -17.37
CA ILE A 143 21.20 -0.88 -17.11
C ILE A 143 20.18 -0.34 -18.12
N SER A 144 19.47 -1.23 -18.81
CA SER A 144 18.41 -0.86 -19.76
C SER A 144 17.03 -0.78 -19.12
N PHE A 145 16.73 -1.71 -18.24
CA PHE A 145 15.44 -1.80 -17.55
C PHE A 145 15.63 -2.03 -16.08
N ILE A 146 14.76 -1.41 -15.29
CA ILE A 146 14.68 -1.63 -13.85
C ILE A 146 13.27 -2.07 -13.45
N ARG A 147 13.22 -2.92 -12.44
CA ARG A 147 12.02 -3.25 -11.70
C ARG A 147 12.18 -2.72 -10.27
N VAL A 148 11.32 -1.79 -9.93
CA VAL A 148 11.17 -1.30 -8.55
C VAL A 148 10.08 -2.11 -7.90
N GLN A 149 10.36 -2.63 -6.74
CA GLN A 149 9.44 -3.39 -5.91
C GLN A 149 9.47 -2.83 -4.51
N ALA A 150 8.32 -2.71 -3.87
CA ALA A 150 8.22 -2.35 -2.47
C ALA A 150 7.19 -3.23 -1.76
N ASP A 151 7.46 -3.52 -0.51
CA ASP A 151 6.66 -4.41 0.34
C ASP A 151 6.52 -3.79 1.73
N PHE A 152 5.39 -3.99 2.37
CA PHE A 152 5.21 -3.68 3.79
C PHE A 152 4.31 -4.72 4.46
N GLU A 153 4.32 -4.74 5.79
CA GLU A 153 3.46 -5.60 6.61
C GLU A 153 2.52 -4.76 7.47
N TYR A 154 1.27 -5.21 7.60
CA TYR A 154 0.35 -4.68 8.60
C TYR A 154 0.71 -5.23 9.98
N LEU A 155 0.94 -4.34 10.95
CA LEU A 155 1.34 -4.74 12.31
C LEU A 155 0.31 -5.66 12.96
N THR A 156 -0.99 -5.37 12.79
CA THR A 156 -2.08 -6.08 13.46
C THR A 156 -2.36 -7.45 12.87
N SER A 157 -2.29 -7.61 11.54
CA SER A 157 -2.67 -8.86 10.86
C SER A 157 -1.49 -9.70 10.39
N GLY A 158 -0.28 -9.14 10.38
CA GLY A 158 0.91 -9.78 9.80
C GLY A 158 0.83 -10.03 8.29
N ARG A 159 -0.23 -9.53 7.62
CA ARG A 159 -0.36 -9.62 6.16
C ARG A 159 0.58 -8.65 5.49
N SER A 160 1.18 -9.05 4.37
CA SER A 160 2.01 -8.18 3.54
C SER A 160 1.20 -7.58 2.39
N HIS A 161 1.63 -6.41 1.95
CA HIS A 161 1.16 -5.75 0.75
C HIS A 161 2.36 -5.47 -0.16
N HIS A 162 2.15 -5.60 -1.46
CA HIS A 162 3.21 -5.57 -2.46
C HIS A 162 2.84 -4.64 -3.61
N ALA A 163 3.80 -3.84 -4.07
CA ALA A 163 3.70 -3.05 -5.29
C ALA A 163 4.99 -3.20 -6.11
N ALA A 164 4.86 -3.26 -7.44
CA ALA A 164 6.00 -3.30 -8.33
C ALA A 164 5.72 -2.55 -9.62
N LYS A 165 6.76 -1.92 -10.20
CA LYS A 165 6.67 -1.20 -11.46
C LYS A 165 7.98 -1.35 -12.23
N ILE A 166 7.87 -1.39 -13.55
CA ILE A 166 9.02 -1.55 -14.45
C ILE A 166 9.21 -0.27 -15.24
N TYR A 167 10.46 0.13 -15.38
CA TYR A 167 10.86 1.32 -16.13
C TYR A 167 11.97 0.98 -17.10
N LYS A 168 11.94 1.62 -18.26
CA LYS A 168 13.10 1.71 -19.17
C LYS A 168 13.94 2.91 -18.74
N LEU A 169 15.26 2.73 -18.64
CA LEU A 169 16.15 3.86 -18.38
C LEU A 169 16.19 4.78 -19.61
N PRO A 170 16.26 6.12 -19.40
CA PRO A 170 16.54 7.05 -20.48
C PRO A 170 17.88 6.69 -21.15
N SER A 171 17.88 6.60 -22.49
CA SER A 171 19.14 6.43 -23.23
C SER A 171 19.95 7.72 -23.16
N THR A 172 21.26 7.61 -22.99
CA THR A 172 22.20 8.74 -22.87
C THR A 172 22.17 9.66 -24.12
N ASP A 173 21.68 9.18 -25.25
CA ASP A 173 21.64 9.92 -26.52
C ASP A 173 20.54 10.99 -26.60
N SER A 174 19.60 11.03 -25.68
CA SER A 174 18.43 11.94 -25.73
C SER A 174 18.65 13.30 -25.05
N GLN A 175 19.78 13.54 -24.37
CA GLN A 175 20.03 14.83 -23.70
C GLN A 175 20.87 15.85 -24.50
N SER A 176 21.34 15.52 -25.71
CA SER A 176 22.15 16.44 -26.53
C SER A 176 21.35 17.30 -27.51
N GLY A 177 20.01 17.24 -27.49
CA GLY A 177 19.14 17.87 -28.52
C GLY A 177 18.50 19.20 -28.20
N ASP A 178 18.46 19.67 -26.95
CA ASP A 178 17.63 20.85 -26.57
C ASP A 178 18.40 22.11 -26.18
N THR A 179 19.64 22.28 -26.67
CA THR A 179 20.38 23.54 -26.44
C THR A 179 20.75 24.20 -27.76
N GLN A 180 19.73 24.51 -28.63
CA GLN A 180 19.90 25.51 -29.69
C GLN A 180 18.52 25.99 -30.16
N SER A 181 18.02 27.05 -29.54
CA SER A 181 17.38 28.19 -30.21
C SER A 181 16.71 29.10 -29.18
N ALA A 182 17.37 30.15 -28.81
CA ALA A 182 16.80 31.44 -28.45
C ALA A 182 17.84 32.49 -28.70
#